data_bfcfdcf8d01667e7e03c9e6d275d05a8
#
_entry.id   bfcfdcf8d01667e7e03c9e6d275d05a8
#
_cell.length_a   1.000
_cell.length_b   1.000
_cell.length_c   1.000
_cell.angle_alpha   90.00
_cell.angle_beta   90.00
_cell.angle_gamma   90.00
#
_symmetry.space_group_name_H-M   'P 1'
#
loop_
_entity.id
_entity.type
_entity.pdbx_description
1 polymer ?
#
loop_
_entity_poly.entity_id
_entity_poly.type
_entity_poly.pdbx_seq_one_letter_code
_entity_poly.pdbx_strand_id
1 'polypeptide(L)'
;MNVVGSWYNVRKDLEAVLDHLFQLPPEDFVEFDSLLTVEEFDELGYACNFPHLTCVLCALDKSDLPAFASGGLRLDHGYSPSRTSMALLPATCYKVYLERRGQSLSATRVIGCIAKCFRHEDKPLDCYRDYNFTMKEFVCLGAAEDAKLHIKRGGAIIDLIMRELDIPFEYELAADPFFDMSSSVATLSKALPTKQEVIYDGHAVASLNHHRNYFGRKFEITLNAEPISTSCVAFGLERWIAMLRDRYGDPVQVIKKLSLLAKAAPPSTSSTEAHTAVTLSETRP
;
A
#
# COMPACT_ATOMS: atom_id res chain seq x y z
N MET A 1 11.49 -1.85 11.03
CA MET A 1 12.22 -0.72 11.72
C MET A 1 11.40 -0.19 12.89
N ASN A 2 12.04 0.07 14.05
CA ASN A 2 11.37 0.73 15.16
C ASN A 2 11.45 2.26 15.01
N VAL A 3 10.30 2.93 15.14
CA VAL A 3 10.18 4.39 15.12
C VAL A 3 10.01 4.87 16.57
N VAL A 4 10.98 5.60 17.10
CA VAL A 4 11.03 5.95 18.52
C VAL A 4 11.27 7.44 18.73
N GLY A 5 10.90 7.94 19.92
CA GLY A 5 11.13 9.32 20.34
C GLY A 5 10.45 10.33 19.41
N SER A 6 11.14 11.41 19.09
CA SER A 6 10.59 12.47 18.24
C SER A 6 10.25 12.03 16.82
N TRP A 7 10.86 10.95 16.31
CA TRP A 7 10.50 10.37 15.03
C TRP A 7 9.12 9.71 15.03
N TYR A 8 8.65 9.25 16.19
CA TYR A 8 7.27 8.81 16.33
C TYR A 8 6.28 9.97 16.12
N ASN A 9 6.60 11.17 16.62
CA ASN A 9 5.78 12.35 16.36
C ASN A 9 5.82 12.74 14.88
N VAL A 10 7.01 12.72 14.24
CA VAL A 10 7.12 12.94 12.78
C VAL A 10 6.21 12.02 12.00
N ARG A 11 6.14 10.73 12.38
CA ARG A 11 5.24 9.78 11.73
C ARG A 11 3.78 10.19 11.87
N LYS A 12 3.35 10.57 13.08
CA LYS A 12 1.96 11.03 13.32
C LYS A 12 1.64 12.32 12.57
N ASP A 13 2.57 13.26 12.54
CA ASP A 13 2.40 14.51 11.79
C ASP A 13 2.32 14.25 10.28
N LEU A 14 3.11 13.30 9.75
CA LEU A 14 3.02 12.88 8.36
C LEU A 14 1.66 12.25 8.04
N GLU A 15 1.17 11.35 8.89
CA GLU A 15 -0.16 10.76 8.74
C GLU A 15 -1.26 11.85 8.71
N ALA A 16 -1.19 12.82 9.61
CA ALA A 16 -2.13 13.94 9.66
C ALA A 16 -2.05 14.85 8.41
N VAL A 17 -0.85 15.09 7.89
CA VAL A 17 -0.65 15.83 6.63
C VAL A 17 -1.26 15.09 5.44
N LEU A 18 -1.06 13.78 5.34
CA LEU A 18 -1.67 12.96 4.30
C LEU A 18 -3.20 13.04 4.37
N ASP A 19 -3.78 12.87 5.56
CA ASP A 19 -5.23 12.94 5.76
C ASP A 19 -5.78 14.32 5.39
N HIS A 20 -5.09 15.40 5.78
CA HIS A 20 -5.46 16.77 5.43
C HIS A 20 -5.44 17.01 3.91
N LEU A 21 -4.41 16.54 3.21
CA LEU A 21 -4.27 16.80 1.77
C LEU A 21 -5.24 15.95 0.91
N PHE A 22 -5.59 14.75 1.35
CA PHE A 22 -6.60 13.94 0.68
C PHE A 22 -8.02 14.41 0.94
N GLN A 23 -8.28 15.13 2.03
CA GLN A 23 -9.59 15.76 2.36
C GLN A 23 -10.75 14.76 2.36
N LEU A 24 -10.59 13.64 2.99
CA LEU A 24 -11.69 12.69 3.16
C LEU A 24 -12.51 13.04 4.42
N PRO A 25 -13.82 12.78 4.42
CA PRO A 25 -14.63 12.89 5.63
C PRO A 25 -14.21 11.80 6.65
N PRO A 26 -14.37 12.05 7.96
CA PRO A 26 -13.90 11.13 9.01
C PRO A 26 -14.43 9.69 8.87
N GLU A 27 -15.65 9.53 8.37
CA GLU A 27 -16.31 8.23 8.14
C GLU A 27 -15.69 7.39 7.01
N ASP A 28 -14.83 7.99 6.19
CA ASP A 28 -14.10 7.30 5.13
C ASP A 28 -12.68 6.90 5.54
N PHE A 29 -12.32 7.04 6.82
CA PHE A 29 -11.06 6.52 7.35
C PHE A 29 -11.27 5.21 8.13
N VAL A 30 -10.38 4.24 7.93
CA VAL A 30 -10.41 2.97 8.62
C VAL A 30 -9.00 2.48 8.96
N GLU A 31 -8.84 1.97 10.17
CA GLU A 31 -7.67 1.19 10.57
C GLU A 31 -8.08 -0.30 10.59
N PHE A 32 -7.44 -1.08 9.74
CA PHE A 32 -7.71 -2.49 9.62
C PHE A 32 -6.79 -3.32 10.52
N ASP A 33 -7.31 -4.47 10.96
CA ASP A 33 -6.45 -5.53 11.50
C ASP A 33 -5.59 -6.13 10.38
N SER A 34 -4.56 -6.88 10.79
CA SER A 34 -3.55 -7.43 9.88
C SER A 34 -3.78 -8.88 9.50
N LEU A 35 -4.94 -9.45 9.79
CA LEU A 35 -5.25 -10.85 9.56
C LEU A 35 -6.28 -11.02 8.45
N LEU A 36 -6.10 -12.07 7.66
CA LEU A 36 -7.04 -12.56 6.66
C LEU A 36 -7.31 -14.03 6.95
N THR A 37 -8.51 -14.51 6.73
CA THR A 37 -8.72 -15.96 6.69
C THR A 37 -8.00 -16.56 5.49
N VAL A 38 -7.74 -17.87 5.50
CA VAL A 38 -7.13 -18.54 4.33
C VAL A 38 -8.04 -18.41 3.11
N GLU A 39 -9.36 -18.48 3.30
CA GLU A 39 -10.35 -18.33 2.25
C GLU A 39 -10.30 -16.93 1.62
N GLU A 40 -10.23 -15.87 2.44
CA GLU A 40 -10.07 -14.48 1.96
C GLU A 40 -8.75 -14.32 1.22
N PHE A 41 -7.68 -14.92 1.72
CA PHE A 41 -6.35 -14.84 1.10
C PHE A 41 -6.30 -15.56 -0.25
N ASP A 42 -6.96 -16.72 -0.35
CA ASP A 42 -7.11 -17.47 -1.61
C ASP A 42 -7.99 -16.70 -2.59
N GLU A 43 -9.09 -16.11 -2.13
CA GLU A 43 -9.94 -15.27 -2.95
C GLU A 43 -9.18 -14.07 -3.52
N LEU A 44 -8.27 -13.46 -2.77
CA LEU A 44 -7.38 -12.42 -3.29
C LEU A 44 -6.49 -12.93 -4.43
N GLY A 45 -6.14 -14.21 -4.44
CA GLY A 45 -5.19 -14.81 -5.37
C GLY A 45 -3.74 -14.39 -5.10
N TYR A 46 -3.47 -13.86 -3.90
CA TYR A 46 -2.14 -13.34 -3.58
C TYR A 46 -1.11 -14.46 -3.50
N ALA A 47 -1.43 -15.58 -2.85
CA ALA A 47 -0.52 -16.72 -2.73
C ALA A 47 -0.13 -17.32 -4.10
N CYS A 48 -1.04 -17.29 -5.08
CA CYS A 48 -0.75 -17.78 -6.43
C CYS A 48 0.23 -16.86 -7.18
N ASN A 49 0.08 -15.56 -7.01
CA ASN A 49 0.89 -14.56 -7.73
C ASN A 49 2.21 -14.26 -7.02
N PHE A 50 2.21 -14.29 -5.68
CA PHE A 50 3.33 -13.88 -4.83
C PHE A 50 3.61 -14.88 -3.70
N PRO A 51 3.77 -16.19 -3.97
CA PRO A 51 3.99 -17.20 -2.93
C PRO A 51 5.23 -16.90 -2.08
N HIS A 52 6.28 -16.35 -2.68
CA HIS A 52 7.54 -15.99 -2.03
C HIS A 52 7.41 -14.81 -1.04
N LEU A 53 6.37 -13.99 -1.17
CA LEU A 53 6.10 -12.87 -0.25
C LEU A 53 5.03 -13.21 0.79
N THR A 54 4.41 -14.39 0.69
CA THR A 54 3.30 -14.79 1.54
C THR A 54 3.77 -15.09 2.95
N CYS A 55 3.09 -14.50 3.94
CA CYS A 55 3.26 -14.82 5.35
C CYS A 55 1.97 -15.44 5.91
N VAL A 56 2.11 -16.51 6.66
CA VAL A 56 0.99 -17.18 7.33
C VAL A 56 1.20 -17.21 8.84
N LEU A 57 0.10 -17.19 9.59
CA LEU A 57 0.12 -17.34 11.03
C LEU A 57 0.01 -18.84 11.37
N CYS A 58 1.03 -19.38 12.02
CA CYS A 58 1.04 -20.75 12.50
C CYS A 58 0.95 -20.77 14.02
N ALA A 59 0.01 -21.54 14.56
CA ALA A 59 -0.01 -21.90 15.97
C ALA A 59 0.91 -23.10 16.21
N LEU A 60 1.29 -23.31 17.46
CA LEU A 60 1.99 -24.53 17.85
C LEU A 60 1.01 -25.72 17.87
N ASP A 61 1.44 -26.88 17.36
CA ASP A 61 0.66 -28.08 17.51
C ASP A 61 0.57 -28.47 19.01
N LYS A 62 -0.58 -29.01 19.42
CA LYS A 62 -0.80 -29.40 20.83
C LYS A 62 0.21 -30.42 21.31
N SER A 63 0.70 -31.31 20.43
CA SER A 63 1.72 -32.31 20.75
C SER A 63 3.07 -31.68 21.11
N ASP A 64 3.38 -30.50 20.59
CA ASP A 64 4.65 -29.81 20.80
C ASP A 64 4.66 -28.91 22.04
N LEU A 65 3.47 -28.57 22.59
CA LEU A 65 3.36 -27.64 23.74
C LEU A 65 4.20 -28.04 24.95
N PRO A 66 4.29 -29.32 25.37
CA PRO A 66 5.14 -29.71 26.51
C PRO A 66 6.62 -29.45 26.27
N ALA A 67 7.10 -29.67 25.04
CA ALA A 67 8.49 -29.42 24.66
C ALA A 67 8.81 -27.92 24.69
N PHE A 68 7.90 -27.09 24.19
CA PHE A 68 8.04 -25.62 24.28
C PHE A 68 8.02 -25.12 25.71
N ALA A 69 7.11 -25.63 26.54
CA ALA A 69 7.00 -25.21 27.94
C ALA A 69 8.26 -25.53 28.75
N SER A 70 8.95 -26.63 28.43
CA SER A 70 10.15 -27.07 29.14
C SER A 70 11.46 -26.51 28.59
N GLY A 71 11.54 -26.25 27.27
CA GLY A 71 12.78 -25.90 26.58
C GLY A 71 12.78 -24.60 25.80
N GLY A 72 11.65 -23.89 25.75
CA GLY A 72 11.50 -22.69 24.93
C GLY A 72 11.45 -22.97 23.43
N LEU A 73 11.34 -21.92 22.63
CA LEU A 73 11.29 -22.02 21.17
C LEU A 73 12.68 -22.40 20.62
N ARG A 74 12.79 -23.61 20.09
CA ARG A 74 14.00 -24.12 19.42
C ARG A 74 13.69 -24.34 17.95
N LEU A 75 14.16 -23.43 17.10
CA LEU A 75 13.91 -23.45 15.67
C LEU A 75 14.62 -24.59 14.91
N ASP A 76 15.58 -25.25 15.56
CA ASP A 76 16.33 -26.40 15.06
C ASP A 76 15.60 -27.76 15.20
N HIS A 77 14.44 -27.78 15.85
CA HIS A 77 13.72 -29.02 16.19
C HIS A 77 12.55 -29.33 15.24
N GLY A 78 12.51 -28.82 14.05
CA GLY A 78 11.55 -29.25 13.01
C GLY A 78 10.10 -29.30 13.49
N TYR A 79 9.60 -28.23 14.13
CA TYR A 79 8.22 -28.16 14.59
C TYR A 79 7.24 -28.26 13.43
N SER A 80 6.23 -29.09 13.60
CA SER A 80 5.10 -29.11 12.66
C SER A 80 4.18 -27.94 12.98
N PRO A 81 4.05 -26.93 12.08
CA PRO A 81 3.03 -25.92 12.28
C PRO A 81 1.66 -26.59 12.28
N SER A 82 0.81 -26.25 13.24
CA SER A 82 -0.59 -26.63 13.16
C SER A 82 -1.20 -26.07 11.88
N ARG A 83 -2.30 -26.66 11.41
CA ARG A 83 -3.03 -26.09 10.26
C ARG A 83 -3.38 -24.64 10.60
N THR A 84 -2.81 -23.71 9.84
CA THR A 84 -3.18 -22.31 9.95
C THR A 84 -4.52 -22.07 9.26
N SER A 85 -5.33 -21.22 9.86
CA SER A 85 -6.55 -20.69 9.25
C SER A 85 -6.42 -19.21 8.89
N MET A 86 -5.24 -18.62 9.12
CA MET A 86 -5.00 -17.18 8.97
C MET A 86 -3.74 -16.92 8.15
N ALA A 87 -3.82 -15.89 7.32
CA ALA A 87 -2.68 -15.30 6.63
C ALA A 87 -2.48 -13.86 7.12
N LEU A 88 -1.26 -13.35 6.94
CA LEU A 88 -0.94 -11.97 7.29
C LEU A 88 -1.19 -11.05 6.08
N LEU A 89 -1.74 -9.87 6.35
CA LEU A 89 -2.15 -8.90 5.33
C LEU A 89 -0.93 -8.38 4.54
N PRO A 90 -0.87 -8.50 3.22
CA PRO A 90 0.27 -8.04 2.43
C PRO A 90 0.15 -6.61 1.89
N ALA A 91 -1.07 -6.05 1.84
CA ALA A 91 -1.37 -4.67 1.46
C ALA A 91 -2.73 -4.26 2.03
N THR A 92 -2.86 -3.00 2.46
CA THR A 92 -4.04 -2.53 3.20
C THR A 92 -5.30 -2.48 2.33
N CYS A 93 -5.17 -2.10 1.04
CA CYS A 93 -6.30 -1.98 0.12
C CYS A 93 -7.10 -3.27 -0.07
N TYR A 94 -6.52 -4.44 0.15
CA TYR A 94 -7.22 -5.71 0.03
C TYR A 94 -8.42 -5.82 0.97
N LYS A 95 -8.28 -5.32 2.21
CA LYS A 95 -9.41 -5.29 3.18
C LYS A 95 -10.56 -4.43 2.66
N VAL A 96 -10.28 -3.32 1.98
CA VAL A 96 -11.31 -2.45 1.40
C VAL A 96 -12.15 -3.21 0.37
N TYR A 97 -11.53 -4.03 -0.48
CA TYR A 97 -12.25 -4.80 -1.49
C TYR A 97 -13.05 -5.95 -0.88
N LEU A 98 -12.47 -6.66 0.08
CA LEU A 98 -13.13 -7.77 0.78
C LEU A 98 -14.39 -7.31 1.54
N GLU A 99 -14.31 -6.18 2.25
CA GLU A 99 -15.46 -5.63 2.98
C GLU A 99 -16.58 -5.12 2.06
N ARG A 100 -16.25 -4.80 0.81
CA ARG A 100 -17.22 -4.28 -0.17
C ARG A 100 -17.72 -5.32 -1.15
N ARG A 101 -17.34 -6.59 -0.96
CA ARG A 101 -17.77 -7.72 -1.80
C ARG A 101 -19.27 -7.74 -2.03
N GLY A 102 -19.69 -7.86 -3.28
CA GLY A 102 -21.09 -7.94 -3.69
C GLY A 102 -21.88 -6.63 -3.53
N GLN A 103 -21.24 -5.50 -3.21
CA GLN A 103 -21.93 -4.24 -3.00
C GLN A 103 -22.14 -3.46 -4.30
N SER A 104 -23.34 -2.86 -4.42
CA SER A 104 -23.64 -1.84 -5.42
C SER A 104 -23.47 -0.46 -4.78
N LEU A 105 -22.49 0.29 -5.24
CA LEU A 105 -22.22 1.65 -4.75
C LEU A 105 -23.21 2.64 -5.37
N SER A 106 -23.61 3.64 -4.60
CA SER A 106 -24.45 4.76 -5.08
C SER A 106 -23.64 5.91 -5.70
N ALA A 107 -22.36 6.00 -5.36
CA ALA A 107 -21.43 7.02 -5.85
C ALA A 107 -20.00 6.52 -5.72
N THR A 108 -19.07 7.18 -6.43
CA THR A 108 -17.64 7.00 -6.23
C THR A 108 -17.26 7.30 -4.78
N ARG A 109 -16.42 6.45 -4.20
CA ARG A 109 -15.90 6.59 -2.83
C ARG A 109 -14.38 6.55 -2.85
N VAL A 110 -13.77 7.33 -1.97
CA VAL A 110 -12.34 7.19 -1.65
C VAL A 110 -12.23 6.84 -0.17
N ILE A 111 -11.53 5.78 0.14
CA ILE A 111 -11.33 5.27 1.50
C ILE A 111 -9.86 5.48 1.88
N GLY A 112 -9.62 6.22 2.97
CA GLY A 112 -8.32 6.31 3.63
C GLY A 112 -8.16 5.14 4.58
N CYS A 113 -7.17 4.29 4.39
CA CYS A 113 -6.98 3.12 5.23
C CYS A 113 -5.54 2.95 5.67
N ILE A 114 -5.37 2.30 6.83
CA ILE A 114 -4.07 2.02 7.41
C ILE A 114 -4.08 0.63 8.06
N ALA A 115 -2.98 -0.10 7.91
CA ALA A 115 -2.76 -1.37 8.59
C ALA A 115 -1.27 -1.70 8.69
N LYS A 116 -0.90 -2.61 9.58
CA LYS A 116 0.36 -3.35 9.50
C LYS A 116 0.26 -4.39 8.40
N CYS A 117 1.21 -4.34 7.48
CA CYS A 117 1.35 -5.29 6.39
C CYS A 117 2.59 -6.15 6.59
N PHE A 118 2.56 -7.35 6.02
CA PHE A 118 3.60 -8.36 6.18
C PHE A 118 3.97 -8.95 4.82
N ARG A 119 5.27 -9.01 4.55
CA ARG A 119 5.83 -9.69 3.37
C ARG A 119 7.10 -10.42 3.76
N HIS A 120 7.24 -11.64 3.29
CA HIS A 120 8.49 -12.37 3.43
C HIS A 120 9.48 -11.81 2.41
N GLU A 121 10.44 -11.04 2.88
CA GLU A 121 11.45 -10.42 2.03
C GLU A 121 12.63 -11.38 1.87
N ASP A 122 13.02 -11.64 0.64
CA ASP A 122 14.16 -12.47 0.26
C ASP A 122 15.49 -11.70 0.18
N LYS A 123 15.42 -10.37 0.23
CA LYS A 123 16.58 -9.47 0.24
C LYS A 123 16.96 -9.07 1.66
N PRO A 124 18.21 -8.64 1.89
CA PRO A 124 18.64 -8.18 3.21
C PRO A 124 17.72 -7.10 3.78
N LEU A 125 17.41 -7.23 5.07
CA LEU A 125 16.63 -6.24 5.79
C LEU A 125 17.48 -5.00 6.11
N ASP A 126 16.89 -3.82 5.97
CA ASP A 126 17.51 -2.53 6.24
C ASP A 126 16.46 -1.52 6.76
N CYS A 127 16.77 -0.23 6.75
CA CYS A 127 15.83 0.79 7.19
C CYS A 127 14.67 1.02 6.20
N TYR A 128 14.77 0.57 4.95
CA TYR A 128 13.73 0.64 3.92
C TYR A 128 13.01 -0.69 3.70
N ARG A 129 13.50 -1.80 4.30
CA ARG A 129 13.00 -3.15 4.06
C ARG A 129 12.91 -3.95 5.35
N ASP A 130 11.70 -4.37 5.68
CA ASP A 130 11.41 -5.16 6.87
C ASP A 130 10.28 -6.16 6.54
N TYR A 131 10.16 -7.25 7.30
CA TYR A 131 9.07 -8.22 7.17
C TYR A 131 7.70 -7.62 7.52
N ASN A 132 7.67 -6.57 8.33
CA ASN A 132 6.44 -5.85 8.65
C ASN A 132 6.64 -4.34 8.49
N PHE A 133 5.62 -3.68 7.99
CA PHE A 133 5.61 -2.24 7.77
C PHE A 133 4.17 -1.71 7.85
N THR A 134 4.02 -0.44 8.15
CA THR A 134 2.72 0.22 8.14
C THR A 134 2.46 0.81 6.77
N MET A 135 1.36 0.43 6.16
CA MET A 135 0.91 0.96 4.89
C MET A 135 -0.32 1.84 5.10
N LYS A 136 -0.20 3.11 4.74
CA LYS A 136 -1.33 4.03 4.64
C LYS A 136 -1.69 4.18 3.17
N GLU A 137 -2.96 3.96 2.85
CA GLU A 137 -3.44 3.95 1.47
C GLU A 137 -4.71 4.78 1.34
N PHE A 138 -4.86 5.40 0.17
CA PHE A 138 -6.09 6.07 -0.26
C PHE A 138 -6.60 5.31 -1.46
N VAL A 139 -7.77 4.67 -1.32
CA VAL A 139 -8.32 3.72 -2.28
C VAL A 139 -9.58 4.30 -2.90
N CYS A 140 -9.56 4.51 -4.21
CA CYS A 140 -10.73 4.93 -4.97
C CYS A 140 -11.49 3.70 -5.49
N LEU A 141 -12.82 3.76 -5.32
CA LEU A 141 -13.79 2.79 -5.82
C LEU A 141 -14.82 3.58 -6.64
N GLY A 142 -14.80 3.50 -7.97
CA GLY A 142 -15.67 4.36 -8.77
C GLY A 142 -15.65 4.06 -10.26
N ALA A 143 -16.06 5.03 -11.07
CA ALA A 143 -15.96 4.94 -12.50
C ALA A 143 -14.48 5.00 -12.98
N ALA A 144 -14.21 4.58 -14.21
CA ALA A 144 -12.86 4.54 -14.74
C ALA A 144 -12.16 5.93 -14.71
N GLU A 145 -12.90 6.98 -15.00
CA GLU A 145 -12.37 8.35 -15.00
C GLU A 145 -12.07 8.85 -13.57
N ASP A 146 -12.90 8.47 -12.59
CA ASP A 146 -12.67 8.82 -11.19
C ASP A 146 -11.40 8.14 -10.65
N ALA A 147 -11.18 6.88 -11.01
CA ALA A 147 -9.97 6.15 -10.64
C ALA A 147 -8.70 6.78 -11.25
N LYS A 148 -8.76 7.25 -12.51
CA LYS A 148 -7.65 7.99 -13.16
C LYS A 148 -7.42 9.35 -12.50
N LEU A 149 -8.49 10.10 -12.21
CA LEU A 149 -8.42 11.39 -11.54
C LEU A 149 -7.81 11.26 -10.14
N HIS A 150 -8.17 10.21 -9.41
CA HIS A 150 -7.59 9.90 -8.11
C HIS A 150 -6.07 9.68 -8.18
N ILE A 151 -5.56 8.94 -9.17
CA ILE A 151 -4.13 8.77 -9.41
C ILE A 151 -3.45 10.11 -9.69
N LYS A 152 -4.03 10.92 -10.57
CA LYS A 152 -3.50 12.26 -10.91
C LYS A 152 -3.44 13.16 -9.67
N ARG A 153 -4.49 13.19 -8.86
CA ARG A 153 -4.54 13.94 -7.60
C ARG A 153 -3.51 13.44 -6.61
N GLY A 154 -3.39 12.11 -6.45
CA GLY A 154 -2.39 11.49 -5.57
C GLY A 154 -0.97 11.85 -5.96
N GLY A 155 -0.65 11.83 -7.25
CA GLY A 155 0.65 12.28 -7.76
C GLY A 155 0.92 13.75 -7.41
N ALA A 156 -0.06 14.65 -7.64
CA ALA A 156 0.09 16.06 -7.30
C ALA A 156 0.28 16.32 -5.79
N ILE A 157 -0.35 15.49 -4.93
CA ILE A 157 -0.15 15.53 -3.47
C ILE A 157 1.29 15.10 -3.13
N ILE A 158 1.76 14.00 -3.71
CA ILE A 158 3.14 13.53 -3.50
C ILE A 158 4.15 14.58 -3.95
N ASP A 159 3.96 15.16 -5.13
CA ASP A 159 4.81 16.24 -5.66
C ASP A 159 4.87 17.45 -4.73
N LEU A 160 3.71 17.85 -4.18
CA LEU A 160 3.64 18.95 -3.22
C LEU A 160 4.46 18.61 -1.97
N ILE A 161 4.25 17.44 -1.37
CA ILE A 161 4.96 17.04 -0.16
C ILE A 161 6.46 16.96 -0.40
N MET A 162 6.90 16.30 -1.48
CA MET A 162 8.32 16.14 -1.80
C MET A 162 9.02 17.48 -2.04
N ARG A 163 8.37 18.42 -2.75
CA ARG A 163 8.92 19.76 -2.97
C ARG A 163 9.01 20.57 -1.68
N GLU A 164 7.95 20.59 -0.87
CA GLU A 164 7.96 21.33 0.40
C GLU A 164 8.98 20.76 1.41
N LEU A 165 9.19 19.47 1.33
CA LEU A 165 10.23 18.78 2.11
C LEU A 165 11.61 18.85 1.45
N ASP A 166 11.77 19.49 0.29
CA ASP A 166 13.04 19.58 -0.44
C ASP A 166 13.73 18.20 -0.59
N ILE A 167 12.93 17.19 -1.01
CA ILE A 167 13.39 15.81 -1.21
C ILE A 167 13.47 15.53 -2.71
N PRO A 168 14.63 15.15 -3.24
CA PRO A 168 14.75 14.70 -4.63
C PRO A 168 14.04 13.35 -4.79
N PHE A 169 13.33 13.17 -5.88
CA PHE A 169 12.63 11.92 -6.19
C PHE A 169 12.42 11.79 -7.70
N GLU A 170 12.09 10.59 -8.11
CA GLU A 170 11.70 10.29 -9.48
C GLU A 170 10.52 9.32 -9.52
N TYR A 171 9.84 9.27 -10.66
CA TYR A 171 8.78 8.31 -10.90
C TYR A 171 9.31 7.20 -11.81
N GLU A 172 9.13 5.95 -11.39
CA GLU A 172 9.42 4.77 -12.19
C GLU A 172 8.15 3.97 -12.48
N LEU A 173 8.03 3.50 -13.72
CA LEU A 173 7.03 2.48 -14.05
C LEU A 173 7.47 1.16 -13.42
N ALA A 174 6.60 0.56 -12.63
CA ALA A 174 6.88 -0.68 -11.93
C ALA A 174 5.90 -1.79 -12.35
N ALA A 175 6.39 -3.00 -12.33
CA ALA A 175 5.57 -4.21 -12.33
C ALA A 175 5.61 -4.84 -10.94
N ASP A 176 4.52 -5.47 -10.53
CA ASP A 176 4.54 -6.25 -9.30
C ASP A 176 5.51 -7.43 -9.45
N PRO A 177 6.17 -7.85 -8.35
CA PRO A 177 7.17 -8.92 -8.37
C PRO A 177 6.49 -10.30 -8.42
N PHE A 178 5.84 -10.61 -9.55
CA PHE A 178 5.22 -11.92 -9.75
C PHE A 178 6.25 -13.05 -9.63
N PHE A 179 5.87 -14.13 -8.98
CA PHE A 179 6.73 -15.31 -8.85
C PHE A 179 6.99 -15.95 -10.23
N ASP A 180 5.92 -16.14 -11.00
CA ASP A 180 6.02 -16.59 -12.38
C ASP A 180 5.92 -15.40 -13.33
N MET A 181 7.07 -14.89 -13.77
CA MET A 181 7.18 -13.79 -14.72
C MET A 181 6.72 -14.16 -16.14
N SER A 182 6.51 -15.45 -16.44
CA SER A 182 5.99 -15.96 -17.72
C SER A 182 4.47 -16.05 -17.74
N SER A 183 3.81 -15.91 -16.58
CA SER A 183 2.35 -15.98 -16.49
C SER A 183 1.67 -14.91 -17.35
N SER A 184 0.46 -15.18 -17.79
CA SER A 184 -0.34 -14.23 -18.58
C SER A 184 -0.59 -12.92 -17.82
N VAL A 185 -0.77 -13.00 -16.52
CA VAL A 185 -0.98 -11.83 -15.62
C VAL A 185 0.29 -10.98 -15.55
N ALA A 186 1.46 -11.59 -15.32
CA ALA A 186 2.73 -10.89 -15.28
C ALA A 186 3.07 -10.26 -16.64
N THR A 187 2.86 -11.00 -17.74
CA THR A 187 3.07 -10.51 -19.10
C THR A 187 2.18 -9.31 -19.40
N LEU A 188 0.90 -9.37 -19.05
CA LEU A 188 -0.04 -8.27 -19.24
C LEU A 188 0.34 -7.05 -18.38
N SER A 189 0.70 -7.26 -17.11
CA SER A 189 1.15 -6.20 -16.22
C SER A 189 2.39 -5.47 -16.76
N LYS A 190 3.33 -6.20 -17.34
CA LYS A 190 4.53 -5.63 -17.96
C LYS A 190 4.22 -4.88 -19.26
N ALA A 191 3.32 -5.42 -20.10
CA ALA A 191 2.94 -4.81 -21.36
C ALA A 191 2.08 -3.55 -21.19
N LEU A 192 1.29 -3.49 -20.13
CA LEU A 192 0.39 -2.38 -19.80
C LEU A 192 0.60 -1.97 -18.34
N PRO A 193 1.70 -1.27 -18.03
CA PRO A 193 2.00 -0.86 -16.65
C PRO A 193 0.85 -0.06 -16.05
N THR A 194 0.42 -0.48 -14.89
CA THR A 194 -0.67 0.15 -14.13
C THR A 194 -0.19 0.71 -12.80
N LYS A 195 1.12 0.60 -12.55
CA LYS A 195 1.78 1.01 -11.32
C LYS A 195 2.92 1.95 -11.61
N GLN A 196 2.98 3.06 -10.89
CA GLN A 196 4.14 3.92 -10.77
C GLN A 196 4.65 3.90 -9.33
N GLU A 197 5.93 3.87 -9.15
CA GLU A 197 6.58 4.02 -7.85
C GLU A 197 7.29 5.36 -7.77
N VAL A 198 7.26 5.95 -6.58
CA VAL A 198 8.00 7.16 -6.24
C VAL A 198 9.29 6.72 -5.58
N ILE A 199 10.39 7.02 -6.22
CA ILE A 199 11.71 6.53 -5.84
C ILE A 199 12.51 7.64 -5.17
N TYR A 200 13.09 7.33 -4.02
CA TYR A 200 14.10 8.11 -3.33
C TYR A 200 15.32 7.22 -3.10
N ASP A 201 16.47 7.62 -3.63
CA ASP A 201 17.74 6.91 -3.50
C ASP A 201 17.62 5.39 -3.77
N GLY A 202 16.96 5.04 -4.88
CA GLY A 202 16.71 3.65 -5.29
C GLY A 202 15.67 2.88 -4.49
N HIS A 203 14.94 3.54 -3.58
CA HIS A 203 13.90 2.94 -2.75
C HIS A 203 12.52 3.48 -3.08
N ALA A 204 11.56 2.60 -3.34
CA ALA A 204 10.17 2.98 -3.52
C ALA A 204 9.56 3.41 -2.17
N VAL A 205 9.20 4.69 -2.02
CA VAL A 205 8.61 5.24 -0.80
C VAL A 205 7.09 5.39 -0.88
N ALA A 206 6.55 5.55 -2.09
CA ALA A 206 5.12 5.58 -2.37
C ALA A 206 4.81 4.90 -3.69
N SER A 207 3.55 4.58 -3.94
CA SER A 207 3.11 4.04 -5.23
C SER A 207 1.73 4.54 -5.62
N LEU A 208 1.53 4.64 -6.93
CA LEU A 208 0.29 4.98 -7.61
C LEU A 208 -0.14 3.76 -8.43
N ASN A 209 -1.27 3.15 -8.07
CA ASN A 209 -1.71 1.89 -8.67
C ASN A 209 -3.10 2.08 -9.29
N HIS A 210 -3.25 1.83 -10.58
CA HIS A 210 -4.52 1.85 -11.29
C HIS A 210 -4.94 0.43 -11.67
N HIS A 211 -5.80 -0.20 -10.87
CA HIS A 211 -6.18 -1.61 -11.04
C HIS A 211 -7.25 -1.84 -12.13
N ARG A 212 -7.70 -0.76 -12.80
CA ARG A 212 -8.82 -0.84 -13.73
C ARG A 212 -10.04 -1.47 -13.06
N ASN A 213 -10.78 -2.31 -13.75
CA ASN A 213 -11.93 -3.01 -13.18
C ASN A 213 -11.61 -4.40 -12.60
N TYR A 214 -10.33 -4.70 -12.33
CA TYR A 214 -9.93 -6.02 -11.84
C TYR A 214 -10.65 -6.40 -10.54
N PHE A 215 -10.56 -5.54 -9.51
CA PHE A 215 -11.20 -5.80 -8.22
C PHE A 215 -12.71 -5.63 -8.27
N GLY A 216 -13.23 -4.72 -9.10
CA GLY A 216 -14.66 -4.57 -9.33
C GLY A 216 -15.29 -5.87 -9.84
N ARG A 217 -14.66 -6.51 -10.84
CA ARG A 217 -15.12 -7.80 -11.36
C ARG A 217 -14.89 -8.94 -10.37
N LYS A 218 -13.71 -8.99 -9.75
CA LYS A 218 -13.30 -10.08 -8.87
C LYS A 218 -14.20 -10.18 -7.63
N PHE A 219 -14.56 -9.05 -7.05
CA PHE A 219 -15.37 -8.96 -5.83
C PHE A 219 -16.82 -8.55 -6.09
N GLU A 220 -17.26 -8.52 -7.35
CA GLU A 220 -18.63 -8.15 -7.74
C GLU A 220 -19.08 -6.79 -7.17
N ILE A 221 -18.13 -5.82 -7.11
CA ILE A 221 -18.43 -4.46 -6.66
C ILE A 221 -18.84 -3.64 -7.88
N THR A 222 -20.04 -3.03 -7.82
CA THR A 222 -20.61 -2.31 -8.96
C THR A 222 -20.94 -0.85 -8.62
N LEU A 223 -20.97 -0.02 -9.67
CA LEU A 223 -21.52 1.33 -9.66
C LEU A 223 -22.39 1.46 -10.92
N ASN A 224 -23.67 1.83 -10.78
CA ASN A 224 -24.63 1.90 -11.90
C ASN A 224 -24.72 0.58 -12.69
N ALA A 225 -24.71 -0.55 -11.99
CA ALA A 225 -24.73 -1.92 -12.52
C ALA A 225 -23.49 -2.35 -13.32
N GLU A 226 -22.46 -1.50 -13.42
CA GLU A 226 -21.19 -1.83 -14.07
C GLU A 226 -20.10 -2.13 -13.03
N PRO A 227 -19.17 -3.07 -13.28
CA PRO A 227 -18.04 -3.29 -12.40
C PRO A 227 -17.20 -2.02 -12.22
N ILE A 228 -16.93 -1.64 -10.96
CA ILE A 228 -16.13 -0.45 -10.66
C ILE A 228 -14.70 -0.58 -11.18
N SER A 229 -14.08 0.56 -11.45
CA SER A 229 -12.62 0.70 -11.49
C SER A 229 -12.08 1.07 -10.12
N THR A 230 -10.86 0.63 -9.84
CA THR A 230 -10.19 0.95 -8.58
C THR A 230 -8.80 1.51 -8.81
N SER A 231 -8.37 2.37 -7.91
CA SER A 231 -7.01 2.87 -7.86
C SER A 231 -6.58 3.09 -6.41
N CYS A 232 -5.27 3.09 -6.18
CA CYS A 232 -4.72 3.24 -4.83
C CYS A 232 -3.48 4.13 -4.87
N VAL A 233 -3.38 5.03 -3.90
CA VAL A 233 -2.17 5.80 -3.60
C VAL A 233 -1.67 5.31 -2.26
N ALA A 234 -0.48 4.69 -2.25
CA ALA A 234 0.04 3.98 -1.08
C ALA A 234 1.35 4.59 -0.57
N PHE A 235 1.47 4.65 0.75
CA PHE A 235 2.62 5.20 1.47
C PHE A 235 3.14 4.17 2.47
N GLY A 236 4.39 3.74 2.31
CA GLY A 236 5.09 2.90 3.29
C GLY A 236 5.67 3.79 4.40
N LEU A 237 5.00 3.91 5.54
CA LEU A 237 5.32 4.93 6.55
C LEU A 237 6.73 4.77 7.12
N GLU A 238 7.21 3.56 7.32
CA GLU A 238 8.58 3.32 7.79
C GLU A 238 9.62 3.79 6.76
N ARG A 239 9.35 3.60 5.45
CA ARG A 239 10.23 4.10 4.37
C ARG A 239 10.25 5.62 4.31
N TRP A 240 9.11 6.28 4.53
CA TRP A 240 9.04 7.72 4.65
C TRP A 240 9.86 8.24 5.84
N ILE A 241 9.78 7.58 6.99
CA ILE A 241 10.60 7.95 8.15
C ILE A 241 12.08 7.71 7.89
N ALA A 242 12.45 6.62 7.19
CA ALA A 242 13.83 6.36 6.81
C ALA A 242 14.37 7.48 5.89
N MET A 243 13.61 7.82 4.84
CA MET A 243 13.93 8.93 3.92
C MET A 243 14.09 10.27 4.64
N LEU A 244 13.18 10.60 5.56
CA LEU A 244 13.23 11.85 6.32
C LEU A 244 14.42 11.88 7.28
N ARG A 245 14.78 10.73 7.88
CA ARG A 245 16.00 10.60 8.70
C ARG A 245 17.26 10.80 7.88
N ASP A 246 17.30 10.18 6.73
CA ASP A 246 18.43 10.28 5.81
C ASP A 246 18.64 11.73 5.36
N ARG A 247 17.56 12.38 4.94
CA ARG A 247 17.59 13.74 4.43
C ARG A 247 17.94 14.81 5.49
N TYR A 248 17.41 14.68 6.70
CA TYR A 248 17.45 15.75 7.71
C TYR A 248 18.28 15.43 8.94
N GLY A 249 18.37 14.17 9.36
CA GLY A 249 19.01 13.77 10.61
C GLY A 249 18.30 14.28 11.88
N ASP A 250 17.64 15.45 11.81
CA ASP A 250 16.97 16.13 12.93
C ASP A 250 15.44 16.14 12.76
N PRO A 251 14.67 15.48 13.64
CA PRO A 251 13.22 15.44 13.56
C PRO A 251 12.56 16.82 13.76
N VAL A 252 13.20 17.77 14.44
CA VAL A 252 12.63 19.10 14.71
C VAL A 252 12.46 19.88 13.39
N GLN A 253 13.41 19.76 12.48
CA GLN A 253 13.32 20.41 11.17
C GLN A 253 12.14 19.84 10.36
N VAL A 254 11.97 18.53 10.41
CA VAL A 254 10.87 17.84 9.71
C VAL A 254 9.51 18.26 10.27
N ILE A 255 9.35 18.28 11.60
CA ILE A 255 8.11 18.70 12.27
C ILE A 255 7.70 20.11 11.82
N LYS A 256 8.66 21.05 11.74
CA LYS A 256 8.38 22.41 11.27
C LYS A 256 7.83 22.43 9.84
N LYS A 257 8.45 21.67 8.92
CA LYS A 257 8.00 21.56 7.52
C LYS A 257 6.63 20.90 7.40
N LEU A 258 6.38 19.81 8.12
CA LEU A 258 5.08 19.13 8.16
C LEU A 258 3.98 20.05 8.72
N SER A 259 4.29 20.88 9.71
CA SER A 259 3.36 21.89 10.26
C SER A 259 2.95 22.96 9.24
N LEU A 260 3.79 23.27 8.25
CA LEU A 260 3.45 24.14 7.14
C LEU A 260 2.56 23.41 6.13
N LEU A 261 2.90 22.19 5.78
CA LEU A 261 2.09 21.33 4.90
C LEU A 261 0.68 21.07 5.45
N ALA A 262 0.54 20.91 6.76
CA ALA A 262 -0.78 20.77 7.41
C ALA A 262 -1.69 22.00 7.25
N LYS A 263 -1.15 23.14 6.81
CA LYS A 263 -1.88 24.39 6.54
C LYS A 263 -1.96 24.69 5.03
N ALA A 264 -1.28 23.93 4.20
CA ALA A 264 -1.29 24.12 2.76
C ALA A 264 -2.66 23.75 2.17
N ALA A 265 -3.07 24.48 1.15
CA ALA A 265 -4.21 24.06 0.36
C ALA A 265 -3.85 22.81 -0.44
N PRO A 266 -4.73 21.80 -0.49
CA PRO A 266 -4.48 20.64 -1.33
C PRO A 266 -4.43 21.06 -2.80
N PRO A 267 -3.63 20.38 -3.64
CA PRO A 267 -3.49 20.73 -5.03
C PRO A 267 -4.83 20.60 -5.75
N SER A 268 -5.18 21.65 -6.55
CA SER A 268 -6.36 21.60 -7.41
C SER A 268 -6.11 20.63 -8.57
N THR A 269 -7.12 19.86 -8.96
CA THR A 269 -7.04 18.95 -10.12
C THR A 269 -6.93 19.69 -11.46
N SER A 270 -7.08 21.03 -11.47
CA SER A 270 -7.02 21.89 -12.67
C SER A 270 -5.63 22.47 -12.96
N SER A 271 -4.67 22.43 -12.03
CA SER A 271 -3.31 22.93 -12.28
C SER A 271 -2.51 21.93 -13.11
N THR A 272 -2.62 22.08 -14.43
CA THR A 272 -1.83 21.33 -15.42
C THR A 272 -0.51 22.07 -15.62
N GLU A 273 0.46 21.90 -14.75
CA GLU A 273 1.86 22.06 -15.14
C GLU A 273 2.39 20.68 -15.49
N ALA A 274 2.92 20.62 -16.70
CA ALA A 274 3.32 19.41 -17.38
C ALA A 274 4.41 18.66 -16.62
N HIS A 275 4.02 17.64 -15.86
CA HIS A 275 4.90 16.53 -15.62
C HIS A 275 4.72 15.58 -16.80
N THR A 276 5.83 15.20 -17.40
CA THR A 276 5.92 14.23 -18.48
C THR A 276 5.33 12.89 -17.99
N ALA A 277 4.01 12.86 -17.86
CA ALA A 277 3.27 11.62 -17.82
C ALA A 277 3.57 10.95 -19.15
N VAL A 278 4.29 9.83 -19.10
CA VAL A 278 4.34 8.92 -20.24
C VAL A 278 2.88 8.66 -20.58
N THR A 279 2.43 9.30 -21.64
CA THR A 279 1.08 9.17 -22.16
C THR A 279 0.89 7.70 -22.42
N LEU A 280 -0.01 7.05 -21.70
CA LEU A 280 -0.51 5.72 -22.03
C LEU A 280 -1.14 5.86 -23.40
N SER A 281 -0.37 5.58 -24.45
CA SER A 281 -0.86 5.60 -25.84
C SER A 281 -2.00 4.60 -25.94
N GLU A 282 -3.19 5.12 -26.20
CA GLU A 282 -4.31 4.33 -26.68
C GLU A 282 -3.92 3.79 -28.07
N THR A 283 -3.38 2.60 -28.13
CA THR A 283 -3.43 1.82 -29.37
C THR A 283 -4.81 1.19 -29.42
N ARG A 284 -5.67 1.78 -30.27
CA ARG A 284 -6.91 1.13 -30.73
C ARG A 284 -6.57 -0.14 -31.51
N PRO A 285 -7.48 -1.14 -31.46
CA PRO A 285 -7.31 -2.45 -32.08
C PRO A 285 -7.15 -2.40 -33.59
#